data_25c36cd7cbc9b2d73d8cafd6810fb631
#
_entry.id   25c36cd7cbc9b2d73d8cafd6810fb631
#
_cell.length_a   1.000
_cell.length_b   1.000
_cell.length_c   1.000
_cell.angle_alpha   90.00
_cell.angle_beta   90.00
_cell.angle_gamma   90.00
#
_symmetry.space_group_name_H-M   'P 1'
#
loop_
_entity.id
_entity.type
_entity.pdbx_description
1 polymer ?
#
loop_
_entity_poly.entity_id
_entity_poly.type
_entity_poly.pdbx_seq_one_letter_code
_entity_poly.pdbx_strand_id
1 'polypeptide(L)'
;MRYSPEALVAFVEAAALGSFSAAARKLRKSQSTISIAIANFEADIGCELFDRAGRHPTLNAAGRQVLTHVEAILDASGRLDALAVRLAEQVEPLVSVVMSDSYSVTFQGAVMSRFAARYPHTELRCGPSE
;
A
#
# COMPACT_ATOMS: atom_id res chain seq x y z
N MET A 1 -6.93 -13.30 -2.55
CA MET A 1 -7.18 -12.29 -3.58
C MET A 1 -6.26 -12.56 -4.73
N ARG A 2 -6.82 -12.47 -5.96
CA ARG A 2 -6.04 -12.83 -7.10
C ARG A 2 -5.05 -11.77 -7.46
N TYR A 3 -5.23 -10.53 -7.08
CA TYR A 3 -4.37 -9.43 -7.46
C TYR A 3 -3.48 -9.08 -6.29
N SER A 4 -2.19 -8.86 -6.53
CA SER A 4 -1.28 -8.56 -5.44
C SER A 4 -1.51 -7.12 -4.96
N PRO A 5 -1.32 -6.85 -3.68
CA PRO A 5 -1.44 -5.47 -3.20
C PRO A 5 -0.49 -4.52 -3.91
N GLU A 6 0.71 -5.00 -4.25
CA GLU A 6 1.68 -4.17 -4.96
C GLU A 6 1.16 -3.76 -6.33
N ALA A 7 0.47 -4.67 -7.00
CA ALA A 7 -0.07 -4.35 -8.32
C ALA A 7 -1.17 -3.31 -8.19
N LEU A 8 -2.02 -3.43 -7.17
CA LEU A 8 -3.10 -2.48 -6.97
C LEU A 8 -2.55 -1.09 -6.67
N VAL A 9 -1.53 -1.02 -5.83
CA VAL A 9 -0.92 0.26 -5.50
C VAL A 9 -0.22 0.85 -6.73
N ALA A 10 0.50 0.03 -7.48
CA ALA A 10 1.17 0.50 -8.69
C ALA A 10 0.15 1.08 -9.68
N PHE A 11 -0.97 0.40 -9.83
CA PHE A 11 -2.00 0.86 -10.75
C PHE A 11 -2.58 2.21 -10.31
N VAL A 12 -2.90 2.34 -9.04
CA VAL A 12 -3.49 3.59 -8.53
C VAL A 12 -2.51 4.75 -8.67
N GLU A 13 -1.24 4.53 -8.35
CA GLU A 13 -0.27 5.61 -8.43
C GLU A 13 0.02 6.00 -9.87
N ALA A 14 0.10 5.02 -10.76
CA ALA A 14 0.31 5.33 -12.15
C ALA A 14 -0.88 6.10 -12.74
N ALA A 15 -2.08 5.75 -12.32
CA ALA A 15 -3.28 6.46 -12.77
C ALA A 15 -3.30 7.88 -12.23
N ALA A 16 -2.96 8.07 -10.98
CA ALA A 16 -3.00 9.38 -10.34
C ALA A 16 -1.92 10.31 -10.90
N LEU A 17 -0.73 9.77 -11.13
CA LEU A 17 0.39 10.60 -11.57
C LEU A 17 0.51 10.70 -13.07
N GLY A 18 -0.20 9.85 -13.79
CA GLY A 18 -0.16 9.87 -15.25
C GLY A 18 1.20 9.46 -15.80
N SER A 19 1.98 8.72 -15.04
CA SER A 19 3.33 8.38 -15.47
C SER A 19 3.81 7.17 -14.69
N PHE A 20 4.30 6.17 -15.40
CA PHE A 20 4.86 4.98 -14.75
C PHE A 20 6.17 5.33 -14.05
N SER A 21 6.95 6.20 -14.61
CA SER A 21 8.20 6.57 -13.98
C SER A 21 7.98 7.41 -12.73
N ALA A 22 6.97 8.28 -12.73
CA ALA A 22 6.65 9.02 -11.52
C ALA A 22 6.12 8.10 -10.42
N ALA A 23 5.30 7.12 -10.80
CA ALA A 23 4.81 6.13 -9.84
C ALA A 23 5.95 5.33 -9.24
N ALA A 24 6.91 4.96 -10.09
CA ALA A 24 8.08 4.22 -9.62
C ALA A 24 8.87 5.03 -8.61
N ARG A 25 9.08 6.31 -8.88
CA ARG A 25 9.80 7.17 -7.95
C ARG A 25 9.06 7.29 -6.62
N LYS A 26 7.75 7.47 -6.69
CA LYS A 26 6.96 7.59 -5.47
C LYS A 26 7.02 6.32 -4.64
N LEU A 27 6.95 5.17 -5.28
CA LEU A 27 6.92 3.90 -4.59
C LEU A 27 8.31 3.34 -4.35
N ARG A 28 9.34 4.05 -4.78
CA ARG A 28 10.73 3.65 -4.59
C ARG A 28 11.02 2.30 -5.25
N LYS A 29 10.54 2.17 -6.48
CA LYS A 29 10.75 0.98 -7.28
C LYS A 29 11.30 1.40 -8.62
N SER A 30 11.80 0.44 -9.37
CA SER A 30 12.23 0.73 -10.73
C SER A 30 11.02 0.88 -11.64
N GLN A 31 11.20 1.60 -12.71
CA GLN A 31 10.11 1.74 -13.67
C GLN A 31 9.72 0.40 -14.27
N SER A 32 10.70 -0.47 -14.52
CA SER A 32 10.36 -1.78 -15.05
C SER A 32 9.56 -2.61 -14.06
N THR A 33 9.80 -2.47 -12.76
CA THR A 33 9.00 -3.17 -11.77
C THR A 33 7.55 -2.70 -11.84
N ILE A 34 7.33 -1.41 -11.96
CA ILE A 34 5.98 -0.87 -12.06
C ILE A 34 5.32 -1.32 -13.37
N SER A 35 6.05 -1.26 -14.48
CA SER A 35 5.50 -1.67 -15.76
C SER A 35 5.10 -3.13 -15.76
N ILE A 36 5.91 -3.98 -15.16
CA ILE A 36 5.60 -5.40 -15.08
C ILE A 36 4.40 -5.64 -14.17
N ALA A 37 4.35 -4.94 -13.04
CA ALA A 37 3.23 -5.10 -12.12
C ALA A 37 1.91 -4.71 -12.79
N ILE A 38 1.92 -3.64 -13.56
CA ILE A 38 0.73 -3.19 -14.26
C ILE A 38 0.37 -4.15 -15.39
N ALA A 39 1.36 -4.62 -16.13
CA ALA A 39 1.10 -5.57 -17.20
C ALA A 39 0.51 -6.87 -16.66
N ASN A 40 1.02 -7.35 -15.54
CA ASN A 40 0.47 -8.53 -14.90
C ASN A 40 -0.95 -8.29 -14.40
N PHE A 41 -1.20 -7.11 -13.87
CA PHE A 41 -2.54 -6.77 -13.42
C PHE A 41 -3.51 -6.72 -14.58
N GLU A 42 -3.10 -6.12 -15.68
CA GLU A 42 -3.94 -6.11 -16.89
C GLU A 42 -4.22 -7.52 -17.40
N ALA A 43 -3.22 -8.39 -17.34
CA ALA A 43 -3.40 -9.77 -17.74
C ALA A 43 -4.38 -10.50 -16.82
N ASP A 44 -4.30 -10.24 -15.53
CA ASP A 44 -5.21 -10.85 -14.56
C ASP A 44 -6.64 -10.35 -14.74
N ILE A 45 -6.81 -9.08 -15.05
CA ILE A 45 -8.12 -8.50 -15.31
C ILE A 45 -8.66 -8.99 -16.66
N GLY A 46 -7.78 -9.17 -17.62
CA GLY A 46 -8.16 -9.64 -18.93
C GLY A 46 -8.30 -8.56 -19.98
N CYS A 47 -7.88 -7.33 -19.68
CA CYS A 47 -7.90 -6.28 -20.69
C CYS A 47 -6.93 -5.19 -20.29
N GLU A 48 -6.60 -4.35 -21.26
CA GLU A 48 -5.74 -3.22 -20.99
C GLU A 48 -6.53 -2.16 -20.25
N LEU A 49 -5.86 -1.45 -19.37
CA LEU A 49 -6.48 -0.44 -18.53
C LEU A 49 -5.95 0.96 -18.86
N PHE A 50 -4.86 1.05 -19.61
CA PHE A 50 -4.28 2.32 -19.98
C PHE A 50 -4.23 2.48 -21.48
N ASP A 51 -4.48 3.69 -21.94
CA ASP A 51 -4.28 4.06 -23.32
C ASP A 51 -2.88 4.61 -23.42
N ARG A 52 -2.05 3.99 -24.24
CA ARG A 52 -0.65 4.38 -24.36
C ARG A 52 -0.33 5.04 -25.69
N ALA A 53 -1.37 5.44 -26.40
CA ALA A 53 -1.17 6.08 -27.68
C ALA A 53 -0.53 7.45 -27.55
N GLY A 54 -0.74 8.12 -26.44
CA GLY A 54 -0.17 9.44 -26.23
C GLY A 54 1.18 9.39 -25.58
N ARG A 55 1.68 10.57 -25.21
CA ARG A 55 2.96 10.69 -24.61
C ARG A 55 3.01 10.07 -23.23
N HIS A 56 1.92 10.13 -22.50
CA HIS A 56 1.82 9.56 -21.17
C HIS A 56 0.62 8.63 -21.15
N PRO A 57 0.69 7.56 -20.37
CA PRO A 57 -0.45 6.67 -20.27
C PRO A 57 -1.62 7.33 -19.57
N THR A 58 -2.81 7.10 -20.08
CA THR A 58 -4.04 7.58 -19.46
C THR A 58 -4.98 6.42 -19.33
N LEU A 59 -5.86 6.46 -18.34
CA LEU A 59 -6.82 5.39 -18.15
C LEU A 59 -7.81 5.36 -19.30
N ASN A 60 -8.08 4.16 -19.79
CA ASN A 60 -9.17 3.99 -20.74
C ASN A 60 -10.47 3.77 -19.96
N ALA A 61 -11.55 3.48 -20.65
CA ALA A 61 -12.85 3.30 -20.00
C ALA A 61 -12.82 2.14 -18.99
N ALA A 62 -12.20 1.04 -19.36
CA ALA A 62 -12.06 -0.08 -18.46
C ALA A 62 -11.22 0.29 -17.25
N GLY A 63 -10.15 1.04 -17.48
CA GLY A 63 -9.28 1.48 -16.40
C GLY A 63 -10.01 2.34 -15.39
N ARG A 64 -10.89 3.21 -15.84
CA ARG A 64 -11.66 4.05 -14.92
C ARG A 64 -12.59 3.23 -14.06
N GLN A 65 -13.22 2.23 -14.64
CA GLN A 65 -14.09 1.34 -13.87
C GLN A 65 -13.29 0.53 -12.86
N VAL A 66 -12.17 0.01 -13.29
CA VAL A 66 -11.32 -0.79 -12.41
C VAL A 66 -10.76 0.08 -11.30
N LEU A 67 -10.40 1.32 -11.60
CA LEU A 67 -9.84 2.21 -10.59
C LEU A 67 -10.81 2.42 -9.42
N THR A 68 -12.09 2.59 -9.71
CA THR A 68 -13.08 2.76 -8.66
C THR A 68 -13.07 1.57 -7.70
N HIS A 69 -12.99 0.37 -8.25
CA HIS A 69 -12.99 -0.82 -7.41
C HIS A 69 -11.67 -1.01 -6.69
N VAL A 70 -10.57 -0.68 -7.32
CA VAL A 70 -9.26 -0.80 -6.69
C VAL A 70 -9.16 0.18 -5.52
N GLU A 71 -9.65 1.39 -5.72
CA GLU A 71 -9.65 2.36 -4.62
C GLU A 71 -10.48 1.86 -3.45
N ALA A 72 -11.61 1.23 -3.73
CA ALA A 72 -12.44 0.68 -2.67
C ALA A 72 -11.73 -0.45 -1.92
N ILE A 73 -10.99 -1.28 -2.63
CA ILE A 73 -10.22 -2.35 -2.00
C ILE A 73 -9.14 -1.77 -1.10
N LEU A 74 -8.42 -0.77 -1.59
CA LEU A 74 -7.34 -0.18 -0.80
C LEU A 74 -7.88 0.58 0.40
N ASP A 75 -9.02 1.23 0.25
CA ASP A 75 -9.66 1.89 1.37
C ASP A 75 -10.09 0.89 2.43
N ALA A 76 -10.68 -0.23 2.00
CA ALA A 76 -11.09 -1.27 2.94
C ALA A 76 -9.89 -1.88 3.65
N SER A 77 -8.81 -2.07 2.91
CA SER A 77 -7.57 -2.57 3.49
C SER A 77 -7.04 -1.60 4.54
N GLY A 78 -7.09 -0.31 4.23
CA GLY A 78 -6.66 0.70 5.18
C GLY A 78 -7.50 0.72 6.44
N ARG A 79 -8.81 0.53 6.28
CA ARG A 79 -9.69 0.46 7.45
C ARG A 79 -9.41 -0.77 8.30
N LEU A 80 -9.11 -1.88 7.66
CA LEU A 80 -8.76 -3.08 8.39
C LEU A 80 -7.48 -2.88 9.18
N ASP A 81 -6.49 -2.26 8.53
CA ASP A 81 -5.23 -2.01 9.22
C ASP A 81 -5.42 -1.05 10.39
N ALA A 82 -6.26 -0.05 10.22
CA ALA A 82 -6.55 0.88 11.31
C ALA A 82 -7.25 0.17 12.48
N LEU A 83 -8.15 -0.75 12.16
CA LEU A 83 -8.78 -1.53 13.19
C LEU A 83 -7.75 -2.40 13.92
N ALA A 84 -6.84 -3.01 13.17
CA ALA A 84 -5.81 -3.83 13.78
C ALA A 84 -4.95 -3.02 14.74
N VAL A 85 -4.64 -1.79 14.40
CA VAL A 85 -3.88 -0.93 15.29
C VAL A 85 -4.68 -0.65 16.57
N ARG A 86 -5.97 -0.36 16.44
CA ARG A 86 -6.79 -0.11 17.61
C ARG A 86 -6.92 -1.34 18.50
N LEU A 87 -7.06 -2.51 17.88
CA LEU A 87 -7.14 -3.74 18.66
C LEU A 87 -5.84 -4.03 19.38
N ALA A 88 -4.73 -3.74 18.73
CA ALA A 88 -3.44 -3.90 19.37
C ALA A 88 -3.29 -2.93 20.55
N GLU A 89 -3.82 -1.74 20.41
CA GLU A 89 -3.76 -0.79 21.51
C GLU A 89 -4.60 -1.23 22.69
N GLN A 90 -5.68 -1.94 22.43
CA GLN A 90 -6.51 -2.41 23.53
C GLN A 90 -5.82 -3.47 24.37
N VAL A 91 -4.94 -4.26 23.77
CA VAL A 91 -4.21 -5.24 24.53
C VAL A 91 -2.83 -4.76 24.87
N GLU A 92 -2.54 -3.55 24.49
CA GLU A 92 -1.22 -3.05 24.61
C GLU A 92 -0.65 -3.02 26.02
N PRO A 93 -1.39 -2.77 27.06
CA PRO A 93 -0.76 -2.68 28.36
C PRO A 93 0.12 -3.85 28.70
N LEU A 94 -0.30 -5.05 28.34
CA LEU A 94 0.53 -6.19 28.58
C LEU A 94 1.68 -6.27 27.62
N VAL A 95 1.38 -6.05 26.36
CA VAL A 95 2.37 -6.17 25.33
C VAL A 95 3.41 -5.06 25.44
N SER A 96 2.96 -3.89 25.76
CA SER A 96 3.83 -2.78 25.86
C SER A 96 4.87 -2.92 26.95
N VAL A 97 4.48 -3.48 28.06
CA VAL A 97 5.43 -3.69 29.13
C VAL A 97 6.52 -4.65 28.70
N VAL A 98 6.13 -5.72 28.05
CA VAL A 98 7.09 -6.68 27.59
C VAL A 98 8.03 -6.05 26.57
N MET A 99 7.46 -5.33 25.66
CA MET A 99 8.27 -4.76 24.63
C MET A 99 9.20 -3.68 25.16
N SER A 100 8.76 -2.96 26.13
CA SER A 100 9.60 -1.89 26.61
C SER A 100 10.84 -2.41 27.27
N ASP A 101 10.74 -3.61 27.78
CA ASP A 101 11.89 -4.06 28.41
C ASP A 101 12.86 -4.66 27.54
N SER A 102 12.56 -5.44 26.69
CA SER A 102 13.55 -6.10 26.07
C SER A 102 13.36 -6.29 24.74
N TYR A 103 12.40 -6.15 24.15
CA TYR A 103 12.33 -6.58 22.94
C TYR A 103 12.84 -5.94 22.15
N SER A 104 13.10 -5.75 22.27
CA SER A 104 13.71 -5.39 21.70
C SER A 104 13.54 -4.36 20.76
N VAL A 105 14.45 -3.38 20.79
CA VAL A 105 14.49 -2.35 19.82
C VAL A 105 14.29 -2.90 18.44
N THR A 106 14.85 -4.05 18.17
CA THR A 106 14.73 -4.66 16.86
C THR A 106 13.28 -5.02 16.54
N PHE A 107 12.61 -5.62 17.47
CA PHE A 107 11.25 -6.03 17.22
C PHE A 107 10.34 -4.82 17.09
N GLN A 108 10.49 -3.87 17.98
CA GLN A 108 9.70 -2.67 17.90
C GLN A 108 9.98 -1.92 16.62
N GLY A 109 11.22 -1.85 16.22
CA GLY A 109 11.57 -1.19 14.99
C GLY A 109 10.93 -1.81 13.78
N ALA A 110 10.89 -3.12 13.73
CA ALA A 110 10.27 -3.79 12.60
C ALA A 110 8.77 -3.53 12.55
N VAL A 111 8.12 -3.59 13.69
CA VAL A 111 6.68 -3.35 13.73
C VAL A 111 6.37 -1.91 13.39
N MET A 112 7.10 -0.98 13.95
CA MET A 112 6.85 0.43 13.70
C MET A 112 7.16 0.81 12.27
N SER A 113 8.18 0.22 11.69
CA SER A 113 8.48 0.47 10.30
C SER A 113 7.37 0.02 9.40
N ARG A 114 6.80 -1.16 9.71
CA ARG A 114 5.74 -1.63 8.91
C ARG A 114 4.56 -0.73 8.98
N PHE A 115 4.17 -0.30 10.17
CA PHE A 115 3.02 0.57 10.32
C PHE A 115 3.29 1.96 9.75
N ALA A 116 4.46 2.47 9.94
CA ALA A 116 4.80 3.79 9.40
C ALA A 116 4.75 3.82 7.89
N ALA A 117 5.14 2.74 7.24
CA ALA A 117 5.10 2.67 5.80
C ALA A 117 3.65 2.67 5.29
N ARG A 118 2.74 2.05 6.07
CA ARG A 118 1.38 2.00 5.64
C ARG A 118 0.59 3.16 6.09
N TYR A 119 0.89 3.70 7.26
CA TYR A 119 0.12 4.78 7.85
C TYR A 119 1.07 5.84 8.35
N PRO A 120 1.66 6.56 7.48
CA PRO A 120 2.67 7.55 7.90
C PRO A 120 2.11 8.61 8.84
N HIS A 121 0.81 8.82 8.78
CA HIS A 121 0.19 9.80 9.64
C HIS A 121 -0.28 9.23 10.97
N THR A 122 -0.12 7.93 11.18
CA THR A 122 -0.61 7.29 12.37
C THR A 122 0.50 7.18 13.38
N GLU A 123 0.20 7.57 14.60
CA GLU A 123 1.20 7.46 15.61
C GLU A 123 1.15 6.13 16.25
N LEU A 124 2.25 5.45 16.34
CA LEU A 124 2.28 4.16 16.98
C LEU A 124 2.63 4.31 18.40
N ARG A 125 1.94 3.59 19.23
CA ARG A 125 2.21 3.71 20.59
C ARG A 125 2.76 2.51 21.14
N CYS A 126 3.60 1.86 20.54
CA CYS A 126 4.23 0.68 21.06
C CYS A 126 5.39 1.03 21.91
N GLY A 127 5.53 2.15 22.30
CA GLY A 127 6.70 2.54 23.04
C GLY A 127 6.63 2.19 24.48
N PRO A 128 7.73 2.29 25.14
CA PRO A 128 7.78 1.99 26.55
C PRO A 128 7.11 3.06 27.33
N SER A 129 6.79 4.08 26.73
CA SER A 129 6.32 5.15 27.46
C SER A 129 5.03 4.89 28.07
N GLU A 130 4.42 3.87 27.70
CA GLU A 130 3.22 3.70 28.27
C GLU A 130 3.28 2.95 29.38
#